data_683f84238a31da7429051446ba796832
#
_entry.id   683f84238a31da7429051446ba796832
#
_cell.length_a   1.000
_cell.length_b   1.000
_cell.length_c   1.000
_cell.angle_alpha   90.00
_cell.angle_beta   90.00
_cell.angle_gamma   90.00
#
_symmetry.space_group_name_H-M   'P 1'
#
loop_
_entity.id
_entity.type
_entity.pdbx_description
1 polymer ?
#
loop_
_entity_poly.entity_id
_entity_poly.type
_entity_poly.pdbx_seq_one_letter_code
_entity_poly.pdbx_strand_id
1 'polypeptide(L)'
;CNGKKIRMDIIPSPYSARSRVHEYGGGVYCVADQEILFVNDSDQEIYRVAMGATPKRLTHAPDCRFADLYFDGTHNRIICVCEDHTNADTEPANSLVAVDITTGAVNTLCQGRDFYSSPRMSPDAVRLSWLCWDHPNMPWDGTELWLADIDESGLPTGSRKVAGSNRISVFQPEWSPDNSLYFVTDESGWWNLARLDDDGPNSLTSFKSEFGLPQWVFGQSTYAFSDNSLYCSRITDGVGQL
;
A
#
# COMPACT_ATOMS: atom_id res chain seq x y z
N CYS A 1 -24.61 32.52 1.49
CA CYS A 1 -23.49 32.53 0.54
C CYS A 1 -23.50 31.26 -0.26
N ASN A 2 -23.91 31.33 -1.54
CA ASN A 2 -23.77 30.23 -2.48
C ASN A 2 -22.28 30.11 -2.86
N GLY A 3 -21.52 29.35 -2.09
CA GLY A 3 -20.15 29.02 -2.42
C GLY A 3 -20.14 28.10 -3.65
N LYS A 4 -19.81 28.62 -4.82
CA LYS A 4 -19.47 27.78 -5.98
C LYS A 4 -18.29 26.89 -5.58
N LYS A 5 -18.50 25.58 -5.52
CA LYS A 5 -17.39 24.62 -5.42
C LYS A 5 -16.54 24.75 -6.69
N ILE A 6 -15.37 25.34 -6.58
CA ILE A 6 -14.39 25.37 -7.67
C ILE A 6 -13.74 24.00 -7.68
N ARG A 7 -13.84 23.27 -8.80
CA ARG A 7 -13.04 22.07 -9.07
C ARG A 7 -11.78 22.53 -9.79
N MET A 8 -10.63 22.05 -9.32
CA MET A 8 -9.34 22.35 -9.91
C MET A 8 -8.57 21.04 -10.04
N ASP A 9 -7.98 20.81 -11.20
CA ASP A 9 -7.08 19.71 -11.41
C ASP A 9 -5.74 20.01 -10.72
N ILE A 10 -5.32 19.16 -9.80
CA ILE A 10 -4.07 19.34 -9.06
C ILE A 10 -2.90 18.87 -9.90
N ILE A 11 -3.10 17.82 -10.72
CA ILE A 11 -2.12 17.30 -11.65
C ILE A 11 -2.47 17.80 -13.05
N PRO A 12 -1.85 18.90 -13.55
CA PRO A 12 -2.21 19.49 -14.83
C PRO A 12 -1.61 18.71 -16.00
N SER A 13 -2.22 18.81 -17.19
CA SER A 13 -1.60 18.33 -18.41
C SER A 13 -0.21 18.96 -18.63
N PRO A 14 0.81 18.20 -19.10
CA PRO A 14 0.74 16.87 -19.70
C PRO A 14 0.88 15.70 -18.70
N TYR A 15 0.92 15.96 -17.41
CA TYR A 15 1.10 14.92 -16.39
C TYR A 15 -0.18 14.09 -16.21
N SER A 16 0.01 12.81 -15.85
CA SER A 16 -1.08 11.87 -15.57
C SER A 16 -0.65 10.89 -14.49
N ALA A 17 -1.42 10.81 -13.41
CA ALA A 17 -1.14 9.86 -12.32
C ALA A 17 -1.53 8.45 -12.74
N ARG A 18 -0.54 7.60 -13.03
CA ARG A 18 -0.72 6.20 -13.38
C ARG A 18 0.56 5.40 -13.15
N SER A 19 0.42 4.22 -12.58
CA SER A 19 1.48 3.23 -12.45
C SER A 19 1.24 2.04 -13.37
N ARG A 20 2.33 1.35 -13.77
CA ARG A 20 2.30 0.11 -14.54
C ARG A 20 2.91 -1.06 -13.79
N VAL A 21 3.17 -0.92 -12.49
CA VAL A 21 3.63 -2.03 -11.65
C VAL A 21 2.60 -3.15 -11.72
N HIS A 22 3.06 -4.41 -11.90
CA HIS A 22 2.23 -5.60 -12.12
C HIS A 22 1.23 -5.42 -13.28
N GLU A 23 1.52 -4.56 -14.27
CA GLU A 23 0.69 -4.16 -15.43
C GLU A 23 -0.61 -3.42 -15.08
N TYR A 24 -1.22 -3.66 -13.93
CA TYR A 24 -2.51 -3.08 -13.54
C TYR A 24 -2.38 -1.79 -12.72
N GLY A 25 -1.26 -1.62 -12.02
CA GLY A 25 -0.98 -0.42 -11.24
C GLY A 25 -1.92 -0.24 -10.05
N GLY A 26 -2.26 1.03 -9.76
CA GLY A 26 -3.02 1.45 -8.57
C GLY A 26 -2.12 2.06 -7.50
N GLY A 27 -2.72 2.62 -6.44
CA GLY A 27 -1.96 3.25 -5.36
C GLY A 27 -1.00 4.35 -5.85
N VAL A 28 -1.42 5.10 -6.87
CA VAL A 28 -0.55 5.94 -7.71
C VAL A 28 -0.17 7.27 -7.07
N TYR A 29 -0.75 7.62 -5.94
CA TYR A 29 -0.43 8.86 -5.23
C TYR A 29 -0.58 8.70 -3.72
N CYS A 30 0.11 9.56 -2.99
CA CYS A 30 -0.15 9.83 -1.58
C CYS A 30 -0.14 11.34 -1.31
N VAL A 31 -0.69 11.72 -0.17
CA VAL A 31 -0.69 13.12 0.30
C VAL A 31 0.37 13.27 1.38
N ALA A 32 1.27 14.21 1.20
CA ALA A 32 2.33 14.56 2.13
C ALA A 32 2.18 16.03 2.50
N ASP A 33 1.68 16.31 3.69
CA ASP A 33 1.39 17.66 4.17
C ASP A 33 0.47 18.45 3.21
N GLN A 34 1.03 19.37 2.44
CA GLN A 34 0.30 20.21 1.47
C GLN A 34 0.63 19.86 0.01
N GLU A 35 1.31 18.75 -0.22
CA GLU A 35 1.71 18.29 -1.54
C GLU A 35 1.10 16.92 -1.86
N ILE A 36 0.93 16.66 -3.14
CA ILE A 36 0.66 15.32 -3.67
C ILE A 36 1.95 14.78 -4.27
N LEU A 37 2.28 13.56 -3.89
CA LEU A 37 3.33 12.75 -4.52
C LEU A 37 2.64 11.72 -5.40
N PHE A 38 3.01 11.63 -6.67
CA PHE A 38 2.34 10.75 -7.63
C PHE A 38 3.31 10.14 -8.64
N VAL A 39 2.97 8.96 -9.13
CA VAL A 39 3.66 8.30 -10.23
C VAL A 39 3.13 8.85 -11.55
N ASN A 40 4.01 9.37 -12.40
CA ASN A 40 3.62 9.93 -13.69
C ASN A 40 3.63 8.85 -14.77
N ASP A 41 2.55 8.76 -15.55
CA ASP A 41 2.34 7.70 -16.57
C ASP A 41 3.45 7.62 -17.62
N SER A 42 3.96 8.75 -18.09
CA SER A 42 4.86 8.78 -19.25
C SER A 42 6.25 8.21 -18.97
N ASP A 43 6.75 8.33 -17.74
CA ASP A 43 8.11 7.95 -17.36
C ASP A 43 8.19 7.07 -16.11
N GLN A 44 7.04 6.78 -15.47
CA GLN A 44 6.91 5.97 -14.26
C GLN A 44 7.70 6.50 -13.05
N GLU A 45 8.19 7.71 -13.11
CA GLU A 45 8.88 8.38 -12.02
C GLU A 45 7.92 9.03 -11.03
N ILE A 46 8.37 9.22 -9.80
CA ILE A 46 7.59 9.93 -8.79
C ILE A 46 7.79 11.44 -8.93
N TYR A 47 6.69 12.17 -8.91
CA TYR A 47 6.63 13.63 -8.94
C TYR A 47 5.97 14.15 -7.67
N ARG A 48 6.27 15.39 -7.33
CA ARG A 48 5.61 16.14 -6.26
C ARG A 48 4.96 17.40 -6.80
N VAL A 49 3.79 17.75 -6.28
CA VAL A 49 3.06 18.96 -6.68
C VAL A 49 2.28 19.55 -5.50
N ALA A 50 2.48 20.83 -5.22
CA ALA A 50 1.62 21.60 -4.35
C ALA A 50 0.44 22.17 -5.14
N MET A 51 -0.63 22.55 -4.46
CA MET A 51 -1.82 23.12 -5.09
C MET A 51 -1.47 24.37 -5.92
N GLY A 52 -1.81 24.35 -7.21
CA GLY A 52 -1.55 25.44 -8.15
C GLY A 52 -0.09 25.58 -8.61
N ALA A 53 0.80 24.67 -8.23
CA ALA A 53 2.18 24.66 -8.68
C ALA A 53 2.38 23.73 -9.91
N THR A 54 3.55 23.83 -10.53
CA THR A 54 3.97 22.89 -11.58
C THR A 54 4.59 21.66 -10.91
N PRO A 55 4.22 20.44 -11.33
CA PRO A 55 4.84 19.22 -10.85
C PRO A 55 6.35 19.21 -11.02
N LYS A 56 7.06 18.74 -10.00
CA LYS A 56 8.52 18.56 -10.02
C LYS A 56 8.86 17.11 -9.87
N ARG A 57 9.70 16.59 -10.75
CA ARG A 57 10.21 15.22 -10.68
C ARG A 57 11.02 15.04 -9.41
N LEU A 58 10.77 13.97 -8.68
CA LEU A 58 11.44 13.61 -7.44
C LEU A 58 12.48 12.51 -7.69
N THR A 59 12.12 11.41 -8.35
CA THR A 59 13.02 10.28 -8.60
C THR A 59 13.71 10.36 -9.96
N HIS A 60 14.84 9.66 -10.09
CA HIS A 60 15.61 9.49 -11.34
C HIS A 60 16.05 8.02 -11.44
N ALA A 61 15.09 7.14 -11.72
CA ALA A 61 15.26 5.68 -11.80
C ALA A 61 14.54 5.13 -13.04
N PRO A 62 15.10 5.35 -14.26
CA PRO A 62 14.39 5.14 -15.53
C PRO A 62 13.97 3.68 -15.77
N ASP A 63 14.64 2.72 -15.12
CA ASP A 63 14.34 1.29 -15.24
C ASP A 63 13.42 0.80 -14.13
N CYS A 64 12.94 1.70 -13.24
CA CYS A 64 12.04 1.37 -12.16
C CYS A 64 10.62 1.88 -12.44
N ARG A 65 9.63 1.13 -11.94
CA ARG A 65 8.24 1.56 -11.83
C ARG A 65 7.84 1.55 -10.37
N PHE A 66 7.05 2.54 -9.96
CA PHE A 66 6.60 2.68 -8.57
C PHE A 66 5.09 2.55 -8.46
N ALA A 67 4.61 1.98 -7.34
CA ALA A 67 3.18 1.90 -7.02
C ALA A 67 2.97 1.83 -5.51
N ASP A 68 1.70 1.91 -5.08
CA ASP A 68 1.27 1.75 -3.70
C ASP A 68 2.01 2.70 -2.73
N LEU A 69 1.99 3.99 -3.09
CA LEU A 69 2.72 5.03 -2.39
C LEU A 69 2.11 5.28 -1.00
N TYR A 70 2.93 5.17 0.04
CA TYR A 70 2.59 5.50 1.41
C TYR A 70 3.56 6.55 1.96
N PHE A 71 3.04 7.67 2.48
CA PHE A 71 3.86 8.72 3.07
C PHE A 71 4.19 8.43 4.54
N ASP A 72 5.47 8.29 4.84
CA ASP A 72 6.03 8.19 6.18
C ASP A 72 6.61 9.55 6.59
N GLY A 73 5.77 10.36 7.23
CA GLY A 73 6.14 11.73 7.61
C GLY A 73 7.21 11.80 8.70
N THR A 74 7.30 10.78 9.56
CA THR A 74 8.30 10.72 10.62
C THR A 74 9.72 10.62 10.07
N HIS A 75 9.90 9.81 9.02
CA HIS A 75 11.21 9.62 8.39
C HIS A 75 11.35 10.42 7.08
N ASN A 76 10.42 11.33 6.76
CA ASN A 76 10.46 12.20 5.59
C ASN A 76 10.65 11.43 4.26
N ARG A 77 9.87 10.36 4.05
CA ARG A 77 10.01 9.46 2.91
C ARG A 77 8.67 8.92 2.42
N ILE A 78 8.66 8.39 1.21
CA ILE A 78 7.61 7.53 0.68
C ILE A 78 8.09 6.09 0.86
N ILE A 79 7.24 5.19 1.34
CA ILE A 79 7.41 3.74 1.23
C ILE A 79 6.51 3.27 0.10
N CYS A 80 7.06 2.50 -0.86
CA CYS A 80 6.29 2.05 -2.01
C CYS A 80 6.84 0.74 -2.59
N VAL A 81 6.06 0.13 -3.46
CA VAL A 81 6.51 -0.98 -4.31
C VAL A 81 7.37 -0.41 -5.44
N CYS A 82 8.51 -1.04 -5.68
CA CYS A 82 9.37 -0.79 -6.83
C CYS A 82 9.51 -2.08 -7.65
N GLU A 83 9.24 -1.96 -8.95
CA GLU A 83 9.43 -3.00 -9.96
C GLU A 83 10.62 -2.60 -10.82
N ASP A 84 11.73 -3.34 -10.71
CA ASP A 84 13.01 -3.05 -11.37
C ASP A 84 13.13 -3.85 -12.68
N HIS A 85 13.22 -3.13 -13.79
CA HIS A 85 13.35 -3.63 -15.16
C HIS A 85 14.79 -3.51 -15.72
N THR A 86 15.78 -3.25 -14.89
CA THR A 86 17.19 -3.10 -15.33
C THR A 86 17.68 -4.31 -16.12
N ASN A 87 17.20 -5.52 -15.79
CA ASN A 87 17.51 -6.71 -16.55
C ASN A 87 16.33 -7.09 -17.44
N ALA A 88 16.39 -6.72 -18.72
CA ALA A 88 15.35 -6.98 -19.70
C ALA A 88 15.18 -8.48 -20.09
N ASP A 89 16.13 -9.34 -19.73
CA ASP A 89 16.13 -10.77 -20.06
C ASP A 89 15.41 -11.64 -19.01
N THR A 90 14.98 -11.05 -17.89
CA THR A 90 14.32 -11.72 -16.79
C THR A 90 13.01 -11.03 -16.43
N GLU A 91 12.16 -11.72 -15.64
CA GLU A 91 11.03 -11.06 -14.99
C GLU A 91 11.54 -9.92 -14.09
N PRO A 92 10.81 -8.80 -14.01
CA PRO A 92 11.19 -7.67 -13.16
C PRO A 92 11.34 -8.08 -11.70
N ALA A 93 12.35 -7.54 -11.03
CA ALA A 93 12.53 -7.75 -9.59
C ALA A 93 11.67 -6.78 -8.79
N ASN A 94 10.80 -7.31 -7.92
CA ASN A 94 9.98 -6.51 -7.04
C ASN A 94 10.63 -6.31 -5.66
N SER A 95 10.44 -5.14 -5.07
CA SER A 95 10.90 -4.81 -3.73
C SER A 95 10.01 -3.75 -3.08
N LEU A 96 10.11 -3.63 -1.75
CA LEU A 96 9.68 -2.42 -1.05
C LEU A 96 10.88 -1.48 -0.93
N VAL A 97 10.65 -0.22 -1.29
CA VAL A 97 11.67 0.83 -1.23
C VAL A 97 11.21 2.02 -0.40
N ALA A 98 12.17 2.74 0.16
CA ALA A 98 12.00 4.07 0.71
C ALA A 98 12.56 5.10 -0.27
N VAL A 99 11.76 6.12 -0.58
CA VAL A 99 12.18 7.25 -1.41
C VAL A 99 12.22 8.50 -0.53
N ASP A 100 13.40 9.06 -0.30
CA ASP A 100 13.58 10.31 0.44
C ASP A 100 12.90 11.47 -0.32
N ILE A 101 11.98 12.19 0.33
CA ILE A 101 11.21 13.25 -0.37
C ILE A 101 11.99 14.53 -0.61
N THR A 102 13.19 14.68 -0.03
CA THR A 102 14.06 15.83 -0.24
C THR A 102 15.01 15.61 -1.42
N THR A 103 15.62 14.42 -1.47
CA THR A 103 16.71 14.10 -2.41
C THR A 103 16.25 13.23 -3.59
N GLY A 104 15.14 12.50 -3.45
CA GLY A 104 14.69 11.48 -4.40
C GLY A 104 15.50 10.18 -4.36
N ALA A 105 16.39 10.01 -3.37
CA ALA A 105 17.17 8.79 -3.22
C ALA A 105 16.27 7.60 -2.92
N VAL A 106 16.46 6.49 -3.65
CA VAL A 106 15.71 5.25 -3.52
C VAL A 106 16.55 4.23 -2.76
N ASN A 107 16.04 3.71 -1.65
CA ASN A 107 16.72 2.73 -0.81
C ASN A 107 15.81 1.51 -0.61
N THR A 108 16.34 0.32 -0.86
CA THR A 108 15.59 -0.93 -0.66
C THR A 108 15.37 -1.21 0.83
N LEU A 109 14.13 -1.49 1.20
CA LEU A 109 13.73 -1.90 2.56
C LEU A 109 13.57 -3.43 2.66
N CYS A 110 12.87 -4.04 1.68
CA CYS A 110 12.61 -5.48 1.63
C CYS A 110 12.71 -5.98 0.20
N GLN A 111 13.27 -7.19 0.01
CA GLN A 111 13.39 -7.84 -1.29
C GLN A 111 13.43 -9.37 -1.13
N GLY A 112 13.35 -10.11 -2.24
CA GLY A 112 13.52 -11.57 -2.26
C GLY A 112 12.21 -12.36 -2.35
N ARG A 113 11.06 -11.67 -2.55
CA ARG A 113 9.78 -12.28 -2.92
C ARG A 113 9.39 -11.81 -4.33
N ASP A 114 8.50 -12.54 -4.99
CA ASP A 114 8.10 -12.19 -6.34
C ASP A 114 7.24 -10.93 -6.37
N PHE A 115 6.39 -10.71 -5.35
CA PHE A 115 5.47 -9.56 -5.29
C PHE A 115 5.33 -8.98 -3.91
N TYR A 116 5.06 -7.66 -3.86
CA TYR A 116 4.83 -6.88 -2.65
C TYR A 116 3.63 -5.96 -2.81
N SER A 117 2.93 -5.65 -1.72
CA SER A 117 1.89 -4.61 -1.67
C SER A 117 1.64 -4.10 -0.26
N SER A 118 0.86 -3.04 -0.18
CA SER A 118 0.26 -2.51 1.06
C SER A 118 1.28 -2.23 2.18
N PRO A 119 2.40 -1.52 1.90
CA PRO A 119 3.27 -1.06 2.97
C PRO A 119 2.54 -0.04 3.86
N ARG A 120 2.52 -0.28 5.18
CA ARG A 120 1.85 0.61 6.14
C ARG A 120 2.69 0.76 7.40
N MET A 121 3.03 2.00 7.73
CA MET A 121 3.66 2.33 9.01
C MET A 121 2.61 2.42 10.12
N SER A 122 2.96 1.96 11.31
CA SER A 122 2.15 2.24 12.49
C SER A 122 2.11 3.75 12.79
N PRO A 123 1.02 4.27 13.41
CA PRO A 123 0.93 5.70 13.75
C PRO A 123 2.08 6.25 14.60
N ASP A 124 2.67 5.41 15.46
CA ASP A 124 3.86 5.74 16.25
C ASP A 124 5.19 5.63 15.47
N ALA A 125 5.12 5.24 14.19
CA ALA A 125 6.25 5.08 13.27
C ALA A 125 7.35 4.09 13.71
N VAL A 126 7.03 3.14 14.60
CA VAL A 126 8.01 2.14 15.08
C VAL A 126 7.84 0.76 14.45
N ARG A 127 6.79 0.54 13.67
CA ARG A 127 6.53 -0.74 12.99
C ARG A 127 6.08 -0.52 11.55
N LEU A 128 6.52 -1.41 10.66
CA LEU A 128 6.10 -1.48 9.26
C LEU A 128 5.43 -2.82 9.00
N SER A 129 4.24 -2.81 8.40
CA SER A 129 3.58 -4.00 7.88
C SER A 129 3.51 -3.95 6.36
N TRP A 130 3.49 -5.12 5.71
CA TRP A 130 3.33 -5.25 4.26
C TRP A 130 2.80 -6.63 3.88
N LEU A 131 2.30 -6.73 2.66
CA LEU A 131 1.93 -8.01 2.04
C LEU A 131 2.99 -8.44 1.04
N CYS A 132 3.19 -9.77 0.92
CA CYS A 132 3.97 -10.36 -0.14
C CYS A 132 3.45 -11.75 -0.53
N TRP A 133 3.69 -12.15 -1.76
CA TRP A 133 3.37 -13.48 -2.28
C TRP A 133 4.33 -13.86 -3.39
N ASP A 134 4.28 -15.13 -3.82
CA ASP A 134 5.13 -15.67 -4.87
C ASP A 134 4.31 -16.45 -5.89
N HIS A 135 4.84 -16.59 -7.10
CA HIS A 135 4.30 -17.47 -8.10
C HIS A 135 4.09 -18.90 -7.58
N PRO A 136 3.06 -19.63 -8.04
CA PRO A 136 2.08 -19.24 -9.06
C PRO A 136 0.87 -18.49 -8.51
N ASN A 137 0.87 -18.08 -7.24
CA ASN A 137 -0.29 -17.49 -6.58
C ASN A 137 -0.56 -16.07 -7.10
N MET A 138 -1.84 -15.77 -7.26
CA MET A 138 -2.34 -14.41 -7.25
C MET A 138 -2.58 -13.96 -5.80
N PRO A 139 -2.66 -12.65 -5.51
CA PRO A 139 -2.80 -12.20 -4.11
C PRO A 139 -4.07 -12.67 -3.39
N TRP A 140 -5.06 -13.15 -4.12
CA TRP A 140 -6.28 -13.75 -3.55
C TRP A 140 -6.22 -15.26 -3.41
N ASP A 141 -5.18 -15.93 -3.90
CA ASP A 141 -4.96 -17.37 -3.72
C ASP A 141 -4.18 -17.64 -2.43
N GLY A 142 -3.25 -16.76 -2.11
CA GLY A 142 -2.44 -16.84 -0.91
C GLY A 142 -1.46 -15.69 -0.82
N THR A 143 -1.48 -15.01 0.32
CA THR A 143 -0.66 -13.82 0.59
C THR A 143 -0.18 -13.85 2.03
N GLU A 144 1.04 -13.46 2.29
CA GLU A 144 1.60 -13.37 3.64
C GLU A 144 1.62 -11.92 4.11
N LEU A 145 1.13 -11.69 5.33
CA LEU A 145 1.29 -10.44 6.06
C LEU A 145 2.55 -10.51 6.91
N TRP A 146 3.45 -9.58 6.66
CA TRP A 146 4.71 -9.43 7.38
C TRP A 146 4.71 -8.17 8.23
N LEU A 147 5.48 -8.21 9.30
CA LEU A 147 5.67 -7.13 10.27
C LEU A 147 7.16 -7.03 10.63
N ALA A 148 7.67 -5.82 10.71
CA ALA A 148 9.02 -5.52 11.18
C ALA A 148 8.98 -4.35 12.17
N ASP A 149 9.94 -4.31 13.08
CA ASP A 149 10.25 -3.12 13.88
C ASP A 149 11.13 -2.19 13.04
N ILE A 150 11.02 -0.88 13.26
CA ILE A 150 11.85 0.13 12.60
C ILE A 150 12.91 0.60 13.58
N ASP A 151 14.16 0.51 13.18
CA ASP A 151 15.30 0.96 13.99
C ASP A 151 15.49 2.49 13.92
N GLU A 152 16.46 3.00 14.68
CA GLU A 152 16.79 4.44 14.75
C GLU A 152 17.23 5.03 13.39
N SER A 153 17.67 4.20 12.45
CA SER A 153 18.03 4.61 11.08
C SER A 153 16.86 4.56 10.12
N GLY A 154 15.67 4.14 10.59
CA GLY A 154 14.46 4.01 9.79
C GLY A 154 14.41 2.72 8.97
N LEU A 155 15.25 1.73 9.25
CA LEU A 155 15.28 0.46 8.53
C LEU A 155 14.48 -0.64 9.24
N PRO A 156 13.82 -1.54 8.48
CA PRO A 156 13.08 -2.66 9.05
C PRO A 156 14.04 -3.69 9.64
N THR A 157 13.75 -4.13 10.88
CA THR A 157 14.48 -5.16 11.61
C THR A 157 13.53 -6.20 12.19
N GLY A 158 14.01 -7.41 12.42
CA GLY A 158 13.20 -8.47 13.03
C GLY A 158 11.96 -8.87 12.22
N SER A 159 12.03 -8.76 10.89
CA SER A 159 10.91 -9.08 10.00
C SER A 159 10.37 -10.49 10.25
N ARG A 160 9.06 -10.60 10.45
CA ARG A 160 8.37 -11.88 10.71
C ARG A 160 7.02 -11.93 10.02
N LYS A 161 6.63 -13.11 9.58
CA LYS A 161 5.28 -13.38 9.11
C LYS A 161 4.32 -13.43 10.30
N VAL A 162 3.20 -12.73 10.21
CA VAL A 162 2.20 -12.66 11.29
C VAL A 162 0.83 -13.22 10.90
N ALA A 163 0.50 -13.29 9.61
CA ALA A 163 -0.74 -13.90 9.10
C ALA A 163 -0.57 -14.38 7.65
N GLY A 164 -1.54 -15.14 7.16
CA GLY A 164 -1.59 -15.62 5.78
C GLY A 164 -0.65 -16.78 5.49
N SER A 165 -0.73 -17.28 4.28
CA SER A 165 0.12 -18.39 3.77
C SER A 165 -0.02 -18.47 2.24
N ASN A 166 0.56 -19.53 1.66
CA ASN A 166 0.35 -19.86 0.24
C ASN A 166 -1.06 -20.38 -0.10
N ARG A 167 -1.99 -20.46 0.87
CA ARG A 167 -3.38 -20.93 0.71
C ARG A 167 -4.38 -20.09 1.51
N ILE A 168 -3.91 -19.13 2.25
CA ILE A 168 -4.72 -18.18 3.03
C ILE A 168 -4.32 -16.80 2.57
N SER A 169 -5.28 -16.05 2.09
CA SER A 169 -5.03 -14.70 1.61
C SER A 169 -5.28 -13.67 2.70
N VAL A 170 -4.51 -12.59 2.65
CA VAL A 170 -4.66 -11.40 3.48
C VAL A 170 -4.80 -10.18 2.59
N PHE A 171 -5.71 -9.30 2.96
CA PHE A 171 -6.02 -8.09 2.20
C PHE A 171 -6.09 -6.87 3.11
N GLN A 172 -5.63 -5.73 2.60
CA GLN A 172 -5.71 -4.42 3.23
C GLN A 172 -5.25 -4.41 4.70
N PRO A 173 -3.96 -4.66 5.01
CA PRO A 173 -3.45 -4.36 6.34
C PRO A 173 -3.50 -2.85 6.58
N GLU A 174 -4.08 -2.44 7.72
CA GLU A 174 -4.18 -1.03 8.12
C GLU A 174 -4.02 -0.91 9.64
N TRP A 175 -3.36 0.14 10.06
CA TRP A 175 -3.18 0.46 11.47
C TRP A 175 -4.33 1.35 11.97
N SER A 176 -4.92 0.97 13.10
CA SER A 176 -5.83 1.85 13.82
C SER A 176 -5.08 2.98 14.53
N PRO A 177 -5.75 4.07 14.92
CA PRO A 177 -5.11 5.19 15.63
C PRO A 177 -4.40 4.81 16.94
N ASP A 178 -4.77 3.67 17.55
CA ASP A 178 -4.18 3.13 18.78
C ASP A 178 -3.05 2.11 18.55
N ASN A 179 -2.46 2.10 17.35
CA ASN A 179 -1.39 1.19 16.94
C ASN A 179 -1.74 -0.30 16.90
N SER A 180 -3.01 -0.66 16.74
CA SER A 180 -3.42 -2.04 16.48
C SER A 180 -3.48 -2.31 14.98
N LEU A 181 -2.93 -3.45 14.53
CA LEU A 181 -2.93 -3.84 13.12
C LEU A 181 -4.19 -4.67 12.80
N TYR A 182 -4.97 -4.17 11.86
CA TYR A 182 -6.16 -4.85 11.32
C TYR A 182 -5.89 -5.32 9.89
N PHE A 183 -6.65 -6.30 9.45
CA PHE A 183 -6.59 -6.82 8.09
C PHE A 183 -7.84 -7.67 7.79
N VAL A 184 -8.02 -8.03 6.54
CA VAL A 184 -9.04 -8.99 6.11
C VAL A 184 -8.35 -10.29 5.74
N THR A 185 -8.92 -11.44 6.10
CA THR A 185 -8.39 -12.77 5.75
C THR A 185 -9.50 -13.72 5.35
N ASP A 186 -9.19 -14.63 4.44
CA ASP A 186 -10.10 -15.69 3.96
C ASP A 186 -9.93 -17.03 4.70
N GLU A 187 -9.21 -17.06 5.82
CA GLU A 187 -8.91 -18.27 6.60
C GLU A 187 -10.16 -19.09 6.97
N SER A 188 -11.29 -18.42 7.17
CA SER A 188 -12.58 -19.07 7.45
C SER A 188 -13.31 -19.60 6.22
N GLY A 189 -12.75 -19.46 5.02
CA GLY A 189 -13.39 -19.69 3.72
C GLY A 189 -14.24 -18.52 3.23
N TRP A 190 -14.24 -17.39 3.96
CA TRP A 190 -14.86 -16.12 3.63
C TRP A 190 -13.94 -14.99 4.08
N TRP A 191 -13.87 -13.93 3.30
CA TRP A 191 -13.09 -12.74 3.66
C TRP A 191 -13.67 -12.04 4.88
N ASN A 192 -13.07 -12.24 6.05
CA ASN A 192 -13.49 -11.66 7.32
C ASN A 192 -12.44 -10.74 7.93
N LEU A 193 -12.89 -9.76 8.73
CA LEU A 193 -12.02 -8.86 9.46
C LEU A 193 -11.32 -9.57 10.60
N ALA A 194 -10.03 -9.29 10.76
CA ALA A 194 -9.19 -9.76 11.84
C ALA A 194 -8.32 -8.61 12.39
N ARG A 195 -7.81 -8.80 13.59
CA ARG A 195 -6.82 -7.95 14.24
C ARG A 195 -5.64 -8.80 14.69
N LEU A 196 -4.44 -8.26 14.62
CA LEU A 196 -3.26 -8.88 15.19
C LEU A 196 -3.19 -8.56 16.68
N ASP A 197 -3.33 -9.60 17.51
CA ASP A 197 -3.14 -9.57 18.95
C ASP A 197 -1.78 -10.20 19.31
N ASP A 198 -1.38 -10.19 20.59
CA ASP A 198 -0.09 -10.75 21.06
C ASP A 198 0.02 -12.25 20.77
N ASP A 199 -1.09 -12.98 20.82
CA ASP A 199 -1.16 -14.43 20.55
C ASP A 199 -1.33 -14.75 19.06
N GLY A 200 -1.39 -13.76 18.18
CA GLY A 200 -1.57 -13.91 16.74
C GLY A 200 -2.88 -13.32 16.20
N PRO A 201 -3.28 -13.71 14.98
CA PRO A 201 -4.52 -13.25 14.34
C PRO A 201 -5.77 -13.58 15.14
N ASN A 202 -6.61 -12.58 15.40
CA ASN A 202 -7.88 -12.70 16.12
C ASN A 202 -9.03 -12.26 15.19
N SER A 203 -9.91 -13.18 14.82
CA SER A 203 -11.07 -12.90 13.97
C SER A 203 -12.08 -12.01 14.70
N LEU A 204 -12.39 -10.87 14.12
CA LEU A 204 -13.39 -9.92 14.64
C LEU A 204 -14.78 -10.20 14.10
N THR A 205 -14.87 -10.82 12.94
CA THR A 205 -16.13 -11.20 12.29
C THR A 205 -16.07 -12.67 11.86
N SER A 206 -17.25 -13.31 11.74
CA SER A 206 -17.38 -14.70 11.29
C SER A 206 -18.63 -14.87 10.42
N PHE A 207 -18.76 -14.00 9.41
CA PHE A 207 -19.89 -14.00 8.51
C PHE A 207 -19.61 -14.82 7.24
N LYS A 208 -20.65 -15.39 6.66
CA LYS A 208 -20.64 -15.91 5.29
C LYS A 208 -20.83 -14.74 4.31
N SER A 209 -19.85 -13.84 4.30
CA SER A 209 -19.87 -12.58 3.55
C SER A 209 -18.45 -12.17 3.22
N GLU A 210 -18.28 -11.36 2.19
CA GLU A 210 -16.98 -10.88 1.73
C GLU A 210 -16.73 -9.46 2.23
N PHE A 211 -15.76 -9.30 3.15
CA PHE A 211 -15.22 -8.00 3.59
C PHE A 211 -13.99 -7.59 2.78
N GLY A 212 -13.49 -8.44 1.91
CA GLY A 212 -12.38 -8.19 1.00
C GLY A 212 -12.79 -8.22 -0.45
N LEU A 213 -11.86 -7.88 -1.30
CA LEU A 213 -11.99 -7.92 -2.76
C LEU A 213 -10.72 -8.56 -3.35
N PRO A 214 -10.81 -9.25 -4.52
CA PRO A 214 -9.63 -9.65 -5.26
C PRO A 214 -8.77 -8.43 -5.57
N GLN A 215 -7.52 -8.42 -5.12
CA GLN A 215 -6.60 -7.29 -5.26
C GLN A 215 -5.98 -7.25 -6.66
N TRP A 216 -6.77 -6.84 -7.65
CA TRP A 216 -6.32 -6.65 -9.03
C TRP A 216 -5.41 -5.43 -9.19
N VAL A 217 -5.61 -4.40 -8.37
CA VAL A 217 -4.87 -3.15 -8.39
C VAL A 217 -4.51 -2.75 -6.97
N PHE A 218 -3.44 -1.98 -6.82
CA PHE A 218 -3.06 -1.42 -5.51
C PHE A 218 -4.06 -0.36 -5.02
N GLY A 219 -4.09 -0.15 -3.71
CA GLY A 219 -4.88 0.91 -3.08
C GLY A 219 -6.39 0.63 -2.99
N GLN A 220 -6.84 -0.62 -3.21
CA GLN A 220 -8.21 -1.01 -2.94
C GLN A 220 -8.47 -1.01 -1.42
N SER A 221 -9.66 -0.56 -1.02
CA SER A 221 -10.04 -0.46 0.39
C SER A 221 -11.51 -0.84 0.59
N THR A 222 -11.79 -1.63 1.62
CA THR A 222 -13.14 -2.06 2.02
C THR A 222 -13.48 -1.64 3.44
N TYR A 223 -12.51 -1.13 4.19
CA TYR A 223 -12.74 -0.57 5.52
C TYR A 223 -11.84 0.64 5.81
N ALA A 224 -12.24 1.45 6.78
CA ALA A 224 -11.48 2.60 7.24
C ALA A 224 -11.79 2.89 8.71
N PHE A 225 -10.86 3.58 9.37
CA PHE A 225 -11.04 4.09 10.73
C PHE A 225 -11.51 5.55 10.69
N SER A 226 -12.44 5.89 11.59
CA SER A 226 -12.81 7.26 11.88
C SER A 226 -13.09 7.38 13.38
N ASP A 227 -12.39 8.27 14.05
CA ASP A 227 -12.41 8.41 15.51
C ASP A 227 -12.13 7.05 16.19
N ASN A 228 -13.12 6.55 16.98
CA ASN A 228 -13.03 5.27 17.69
C ASN A 228 -13.84 4.16 16.99
N SER A 229 -14.18 4.34 15.70
CA SER A 229 -15.03 3.42 14.96
C SER A 229 -14.31 2.87 13.74
N LEU A 230 -14.57 1.60 13.42
CA LEU A 230 -14.20 0.97 12.18
C LEU A 230 -15.46 0.86 11.31
N TYR A 231 -15.41 1.44 10.13
CA TYR A 231 -16.45 1.33 9.10
C TYR A 231 -15.99 0.37 8.04
N CYS A 232 -16.83 -0.59 7.68
CA CYS A 232 -16.48 -1.57 6.66
C CYS A 232 -17.65 -1.82 5.71
N SER A 233 -17.34 -2.09 4.46
CA SER A 233 -18.28 -2.63 3.49
C SER A 233 -18.17 -4.14 3.45
N ARG A 234 -19.31 -4.81 3.23
CA ARG A 234 -19.34 -6.26 2.97
C ARG A 234 -20.30 -6.59 1.84
N ILE A 235 -20.06 -7.70 1.19
CA ILE A 235 -20.94 -8.25 0.16
C ILE A 235 -21.53 -9.55 0.69
N THR A 236 -22.88 -9.62 0.74
CA THR A 236 -23.63 -10.82 1.12
C THR A 236 -24.61 -11.13 0.01
N ASP A 237 -24.58 -12.34 -0.53
CA ASP A 237 -25.44 -12.79 -1.64
C ASP A 237 -25.45 -11.80 -2.84
N GLY A 238 -24.27 -11.23 -3.15
CA GLY A 238 -24.10 -10.26 -4.23
C GLY A 238 -24.58 -8.85 -3.92
N VAL A 239 -25.03 -8.56 -2.70
CA VAL A 239 -25.50 -7.23 -2.28
C VAL A 239 -24.48 -6.58 -1.34
N GLY A 240 -24.02 -5.38 -1.74
CA GLY A 240 -23.13 -4.56 -0.90
C GLY A 240 -23.88 -3.93 0.26
N GLN A 241 -23.25 -3.93 1.43
CA GLN A 241 -23.74 -3.34 2.69
C GLN A 241 -22.60 -2.55 3.35
N LEU A 242 -22.94 -1.48 4.07
CA LEU A 242 -22.05 -0.69 4.92
C LEU A 242 -22.45 -0.85 6.37
#